data_3a68ec4fc1e445fcc9a0064054d4e14e
#
_entry.id   3a68ec4fc1e445fcc9a0064054d4e14e
#
_cell.length_a   1.000
_cell.length_b   1.000
_cell.length_c   1.000
_cell.angle_alpha   90.00
_cell.angle_beta   90.00
_cell.angle_gamma   90.00
#
_symmetry.space_group_name_H-M   'P 1'
#
loop_
_entity.id
_entity.type
_entity.pdbx_description
1 polymer ?
#
loop_
_entity_poly.entity_id
_entity_poly.type
_entity_poly.pdbx_seq_one_letter_code
_entity_poly.pdbx_strand_id
1 'polypeptide(L)'
;MLAPLAALAWCVLIRVPLIVNAETHLDSDLAVDGLTLREAIQGHWRWHYPGTPHMGTGAVLLSWVPAQIAGATPSALVVGGAIAYLLLVLGVFATAWRSFGPRAAGWCLVPLAFASTGTIWLTGRITGGHMLAAAWSAGAWWLLALTLEKGGRARALLLGLWCGLGLYHDSLFLMTLIGLVPAGLLAAVASRWGNLWGAQAVLPGLALMVGFAIGLAPSALGRWVDPYDAYHEQFAWSLDQELVREHSRILFLDCLPRLIAGHRLPGLEADPDPALLGSAAPIRRAGERAADAGWIAGGLTLLSLGLFAVSLAVLAARSWNAKSAAARATALGLSITTAATLAAFVVNRNIFNADNYRYLVLLLIPWALGFGLLAESLARRSTGGLTAAVGLALAVGVLFTLDQAAWYRRLGWVDDRLAVVRRPLDDPAIRWLNERPEIDSFAAGYWDAYRLAFLSRRPLRGVPHPIHPNRFPEWSSDLPGGRPEILIARPTPEDQFFLRKALDEGGRVLHRERGTTIATWPAADAPQ
;
A
#
# COMPACT_ATOMS: atom_id res chain seq x y z
N MET A 1 23.31 -17.77 -0.50
CA MET A 1 22.43 -17.41 -1.63
C MET A 1 21.08 -18.14 -1.65
N LEU A 2 20.94 -19.35 -1.10
CA LEU A 2 19.67 -20.10 -1.12
C LEU A 2 18.57 -19.45 -0.26
N ALA A 3 18.88 -18.91 0.93
CA ALA A 3 17.88 -18.34 1.84
C ALA A 3 17.05 -17.18 1.26
N PRO A 4 17.65 -16.15 0.60
CA PRO A 4 16.86 -15.11 -0.06
C PRO A 4 15.94 -15.66 -1.16
N LEU A 5 16.40 -16.59 -1.97
CA LEU A 5 15.59 -17.20 -3.02
C LEU A 5 14.41 -17.99 -2.45
N ALA A 6 14.64 -18.77 -1.38
CA ALA A 6 13.58 -19.49 -0.68
C ALA A 6 12.56 -18.53 -0.06
N ALA A 7 13.00 -17.42 0.54
CA ALA A 7 12.13 -16.39 1.09
C ALA A 7 11.26 -15.72 -0.01
N LEU A 8 11.87 -15.37 -1.15
CA LEU A 8 11.14 -14.81 -2.28
C LEU A 8 10.12 -15.79 -2.85
N ALA A 9 10.51 -17.06 -3.05
CA ALA A 9 9.61 -18.10 -3.52
C ALA A 9 8.43 -18.29 -2.56
N TRP A 10 8.68 -18.30 -1.25
CA TRP A 10 7.64 -18.37 -0.23
C TRP A 10 6.70 -17.14 -0.28
N CYS A 11 7.26 -15.92 -0.42
CA CYS A 11 6.46 -14.72 -0.58
C CYS A 11 5.50 -14.80 -1.78
N VAL A 12 5.91 -15.42 -2.89
CA VAL A 12 5.02 -15.64 -4.04
C VAL A 12 3.96 -16.69 -3.71
N LEU A 13 4.39 -17.83 -3.16
CA LEU A 13 3.52 -18.97 -2.89
C LEU A 13 2.33 -18.60 -1.98
N ILE A 14 2.59 -17.88 -0.89
CA ILE A 14 1.52 -17.48 0.04
C ILE A 14 0.54 -16.47 -0.54
N ARG A 15 0.82 -15.87 -1.70
CA ARG A 15 -0.07 -14.92 -2.41
C ARG A 15 -0.87 -15.55 -3.55
N VAL A 16 -0.61 -16.82 -3.88
CA VAL A 16 -1.34 -17.51 -4.95
C VAL A 16 -2.85 -17.49 -4.74
N PRO A 17 -3.40 -17.77 -3.54
CA PRO A 17 -4.86 -17.69 -3.33
C PRO A 17 -5.42 -16.29 -3.59
N LEU A 18 -4.68 -15.24 -3.24
CA LEU A 18 -5.05 -13.85 -3.48
C LEU A 18 -5.07 -13.52 -4.99
N ILE A 19 -4.04 -13.96 -5.73
CA ILE A 19 -3.91 -13.75 -7.18
C ILE A 19 -5.03 -14.49 -7.93
N VAL A 20 -5.30 -15.74 -7.57
CA VAL A 20 -6.33 -16.58 -8.22
C VAL A 20 -7.73 -16.02 -8.01
N ASN A 21 -7.97 -15.38 -6.85
CA ASN A 21 -9.27 -14.82 -6.48
C ASN A 21 -9.34 -13.28 -6.62
N ALA A 22 -8.47 -12.68 -7.43
CA ALA A 22 -8.34 -11.23 -7.57
C ALA A 22 -9.65 -10.51 -7.92
N GLU A 23 -10.50 -11.13 -8.74
CA GLU A 23 -11.80 -10.57 -9.12
C GLU A 23 -12.74 -10.37 -7.91
N THR A 24 -12.64 -11.25 -6.90
CA THR A 24 -13.54 -11.24 -5.74
C THR A 24 -13.20 -10.19 -4.70
N HIS A 25 -11.98 -9.66 -4.72
CA HIS A 25 -11.55 -8.63 -3.77
C HIS A 25 -11.13 -7.31 -4.43
N LEU A 26 -11.39 -7.16 -5.71
CA LEU A 26 -11.23 -5.90 -6.44
C LEU A 26 -12.24 -4.87 -5.93
N ASP A 27 -11.77 -3.71 -5.51
CA ASP A 27 -12.59 -2.54 -5.22
C ASP A 27 -12.35 -1.42 -6.24
N SER A 28 -13.02 -0.28 -6.07
CA SER A 28 -12.89 0.84 -7.01
C SER A 28 -11.50 1.44 -7.04
N ASP A 29 -10.81 1.55 -5.91
CA ASP A 29 -9.46 2.11 -5.91
C ASP A 29 -8.51 1.23 -6.74
N LEU A 30 -8.56 -0.09 -6.56
CA LEU A 30 -7.77 -1.04 -7.36
C LEU A 30 -8.24 -1.06 -8.84
N ALA A 31 -9.53 -0.84 -9.07
CA ALA A 31 -10.07 -0.74 -10.43
C ALA A 31 -9.59 0.52 -11.16
N VAL A 32 -9.38 1.64 -10.45
CA VAL A 32 -8.76 2.85 -11.04
C VAL A 32 -7.34 2.54 -11.54
N ASP A 33 -6.53 1.79 -10.78
CA ASP A 33 -5.23 1.29 -11.27
C ASP A 33 -5.40 0.45 -12.55
N GLY A 34 -6.43 -0.42 -12.58
CA GLY A 34 -6.71 -1.27 -13.72
C GLY A 34 -7.17 -0.51 -14.98
N LEU A 35 -7.98 0.52 -14.81
CA LEU A 35 -8.41 1.40 -15.89
C LEU A 35 -7.23 2.23 -16.42
N THR A 36 -6.41 2.78 -15.52
CA THR A 36 -5.16 3.47 -15.89
C THR A 36 -4.20 2.54 -16.63
N LEU A 37 -4.11 1.26 -16.23
CA LEU A 37 -3.32 0.24 -16.93
C LEU A 37 -3.85 -0.03 -18.34
N ARG A 38 -5.17 -0.10 -18.53
CA ARG A 38 -5.78 -0.23 -19.87
C ARG A 38 -5.42 0.93 -20.77
N GLU A 39 -5.53 2.17 -20.28
CA GLU A 39 -5.11 3.36 -21.01
C GLU A 39 -3.62 3.33 -21.36
N ALA A 40 -2.76 2.95 -20.40
CA ALA A 40 -1.33 2.84 -20.63
C ALA A 40 -0.95 1.80 -21.71
N ILE A 41 -1.64 0.66 -21.76
CA ILE A 41 -1.46 -0.37 -22.81
C ILE A 41 -1.87 0.17 -24.18
N GLN A 42 -2.86 1.07 -24.25
CA GLN A 42 -3.29 1.74 -25.47
C GLN A 42 -2.40 2.92 -25.87
N GLY A 43 -1.34 3.21 -25.10
CA GLY A 43 -0.41 4.30 -25.36
C GLY A 43 -0.79 5.64 -24.68
N HIS A 44 -1.85 5.67 -23.88
CA HIS A 44 -2.26 6.85 -23.13
C HIS A 44 -1.71 6.80 -21.70
N TRP A 45 -0.53 7.36 -21.51
CA TRP A 45 0.13 7.39 -20.21
C TRP A 45 -0.30 8.59 -19.38
N ARG A 46 -0.70 8.35 -18.11
CA ARG A 46 -0.96 9.42 -17.12
C ARG A 46 0.29 9.62 -16.24
N TRP A 47 0.65 10.87 -16.00
CA TRP A 47 1.76 11.21 -15.10
C TRP A 47 1.41 11.04 -13.63
N HIS A 48 0.17 11.35 -13.27
CA HIS A 48 -0.35 11.26 -11.91
C HIS A 48 -1.50 10.26 -11.82
N TYR A 49 -1.68 9.75 -10.62
CA TYR A 49 -2.80 8.86 -10.32
C TYR A 49 -4.13 9.63 -10.44
N PRO A 50 -5.13 9.11 -11.13
CA PRO A 50 -6.39 9.82 -11.36
C PRO A 50 -7.04 10.31 -10.07
N GLY A 51 -7.34 11.63 -10.00
CA GLY A 51 -7.93 12.28 -8.84
C GLY A 51 -7.03 12.39 -7.59
N THR A 52 -5.74 12.03 -7.70
CA THR A 52 -4.75 12.17 -6.61
C THR A 52 -3.38 12.58 -7.17
N PRO A 53 -3.26 13.82 -7.67
CA PRO A 53 -2.06 14.26 -8.42
C PRO A 53 -0.78 14.43 -7.57
N HIS A 54 -0.84 14.13 -6.29
CA HIS A 54 0.32 13.98 -5.41
C HIS A 54 0.94 12.58 -5.45
N MET A 55 0.35 11.67 -6.25
CA MET A 55 0.84 10.30 -6.44
C MET A 55 1.10 10.05 -7.93
N GLY A 56 2.27 9.52 -8.23
CA GLY A 56 2.61 9.09 -9.59
C GLY A 56 2.02 7.73 -9.93
N THR A 57 1.98 7.40 -11.21
CA THR A 57 1.44 6.14 -11.75
C THR A 57 2.46 5.00 -11.80
N GLY A 58 3.61 5.11 -11.12
CA GLY A 58 4.68 4.11 -11.13
C GLY A 58 4.24 2.69 -10.72
N ALA A 59 3.22 2.56 -9.87
CA ALA A 59 2.65 1.27 -9.49
C ALA A 59 2.02 0.53 -10.68
N VAL A 60 1.40 1.25 -11.61
CA VAL A 60 0.81 0.69 -12.84
C VAL A 60 1.87 0.01 -13.71
N LEU A 61 3.13 0.53 -13.73
CA LEU A 61 4.24 -0.09 -14.47
C LEU A 61 4.56 -1.50 -13.98
N LEU A 62 4.41 -1.79 -12.70
CA LEU A 62 4.64 -3.14 -12.16
C LEU A 62 3.59 -4.13 -12.65
N SER A 63 2.38 -3.67 -12.89
CA SER A 63 1.29 -4.48 -13.44
C SER A 63 1.34 -4.57 -14.96
N TRP A 64 2.05 -3.66 -15.63
CA TRP A 64 2.17 -3.64 -17.08
C TRP A 64 2.83 -4.92 -17.62
N VAL A 65 3.88 -5.41 -16.95
CA VAL A 65 4.58 -6.65 -17.38
C VAL A 65 3.65 -7.87 -17.34
N PRO A 66 2.99 -8.23 -16.21
CA PRO A 66 2.03 -9.33 -16.20
C PRO A 66 0.83 -9.09 -17.13
N ALA A 67 0.45 -7.83 -17.36
CA ALA A 67 -0.64 -7.51 -18.28
C ALA A 67 -0.30 -7.76 -19.77
N GLN A 68 0.97 -7.76 -20.16
CA GLN A 68 1.38 -8.18 -21.51
C GLN A 68 1.08 -9.66 -21.77
N ILE A 69 0.97 -10.49 -20.72
CA ILE A 69 0.73 -11.93 -20.81
C ILE A 69 -0.76 -12.22 -20.61
N ALA A 70 -1.39 -11.62 -19.60
CA ALA A 70 -2.74 -11.96 -19.15
C ALA A 70 -3.80 -10.87 -19.46
N GLY A 71 -3.41 -9.79 -20.15
CA GLY A 71 -4.24 -8.60 -20.32
C GLY A 71 -4.33 -7.77 -19.03
N ALA A 72 -4.99 -6.60 -19.12
CA ALA A 72 -5.28 -5.78 -17.95
C ALA A 72 -6.40 -6.42 -17.12
N THR A 73 -6.03 -7.43 -16.33
CA THR A 73 -6.93 -8.21 -15.47
C THR A 73 -6.71 -7.91 -14.00
N PRO A 74 -7.68 -8.20 -13.11
CA PRO A 74 -7.48 -8.11 -11.67
C PRO A 74 -6.25 -8.88 -11.17
N SER A 75 -6.02 -10.08 -11.71
CA SER A 75 -4.83 -10.88 -11.36
C SER A 75 -3.52 -10.20 -11.73
N ALA A 76 -3.46 -9.49 -12.87
CA ALA A 76 -2.27 -8.72 -13.26
C ALA A 76 -1.97 -7.59 -12.27
N LEU A 77 -3.00 -6.92 -11.74
CA LEU A 77 -2.87 -5.89 -10.71
C LEU A 77 -2.32 -6.48 -9.40
N VAL A 78 -2.88 -7.59 -8.95
CA VAL A 78 -2.42 -8.27 -7.72
C VAL A 78 -0.96 -8.75 -7.86
N VAL A 79 -0.58 -9.26 -9.03
CA VAL A 79 0.82 -9.61 -9.32
C VAL A 79 1.73 -8.38 -9.28
N GLY A 80 1.29 -7.23 -9.79
CA GLY A 80 2.02 -5.96 -9.65
C GLY A 80 2.28 -5.58 -8.20
N GLY A 81 1.27 -5.71 -7.33
CA GLY A 81 1.41 -5.52 -5.88
C GLY A 81 2.40 -6.51 -5.25
N ALA A 82 2.35 -7.78 -5.65
CA ALA A 82 3.32 -8.79 -5.20
C ALA A 82 4.74 -8.45 -5.65
N ILE A 83 4.94 -7.94 -6.87
CA ILE A 83 6.26 -7.47 -7.36
C ILE A 83 6.75 -6.31 -6.48
N ALA A 84 5.90 -5.33 -6.14
CA ALA A 84 6.27 -4.24 -5.24
C ALA A 84 6.77 -4.78 -3.89
N TYR A 85 6.09 -5.79 -3.34
CA TYR A 85 6.52 -6.43 -2.10
C TYR A 85 7.85 -7.17 -2.23
N LEU A 86 8.07 -7.90 -3.32
CA LEU A 86 9.36 -8.57 -3.57
C LEU A 86 10.50 -7.56 -3.68
N LEU A 87 10.27 -6.41 -4.30
CA LEU A 87 11.25 -5.30 -4.35
C LEU A 87 11.53 -4.75 -2.95
N LEU A 88 10.51 -4.61 -2.09
CA LEU A 88 10.71 -4.25 -0.69
C LEU A 88 11.59 -5.28 0.03
N VAL A 89 11.30 -6.58 -0.09
CA VAL A 89 12.09 -7.67 0.54
C VAL A 89 13.54 -7.62 0.09
N LEU A 90 13.78 -7.45 -1.20
CA LEU A 90 15.13 -7.32 -1.76
C LEU A 90 15.86 -6.07 -1.27
N GLY A 91 15.16 -4.93 -1.23
CA GLY A 91 15.72 -3.67 -0.74
C GLY A 91 16.09 -3.74 0.74
N VAL A 92 15.24 -4.33 1.58
CA VAL A 92 15.51 -4.54 3.01
C VAL A 92 16.69 -5.49 3.20
N PHE A 93 16.72 -6.61 2.48
CA PHE A 93 17.84 -7.55 2.51
C PHE A 93 19.15 -6.88 2.12
N ALA A 94 19.17 -6.11 1.01
CA ALA A 94 20.36 -5.41 0.53
C ALA A 94 20.83 -4.34 1.53
N THR A 95 19.90 -3.61 2.14
CA THR A 95 20.17 -2.63 3.21
C THR A 95 20.81 -3.31 4.42
N ALA A 96 20.20 -4.41 4.89
CA ALA A 96 20.72 -5.19 6.02
C ALA A 96 22.12 -5.74 5.74
N TRP A 97 22.30 -6.30 4.54
CA TRP A 97 23.59 -6.87 4.11
C TRP A 97 24.70 -5.84 4.18
N ARG A 98 24.44 -4.65 3.64
CA ARG A 98 25.43 -3.56 3.60
C ARG A 98 25.68 -2.95 4.98
N SER A 99 24.62 -2.66 5.71
CA SER A 99 24.73 -1.93 6.99
C SER A 99 25.15 -2.82 8.15
N PHE A 100 24.66 -4.07 8.21
CA PHE A 100 24.79 -4.92 9.39
C PHE A 100 25.43 -6.29 9.12
N GLY A 101 25.62 -6.64 7.84
CA GLY A 101 26.28 -7.88 7.42
C GLY A 101 25.32 -9.02 7.09
N PRO A 102 25.87 -10.13 6.50
CA PRO A 102 25.05 -11.19 5.89
C PRO A 102 24.17 -11.97 6.86
N ARG A 103 24.58 -12.11 8.13
CA ARG A 103 23.79 -12.82 9.15
C ARG A 103 22.53 -12.05 9.53
N ALA A 104 22.66 -10.77 9.84
CA ALA A 104 21.50 -9.90 10.09
C ALA A 104 20.57 -9.85 8.88
N ALA A 105 21.14 -9.76 7.66
CA ALA A 105 20.37 -9.80 6.42
C ALA A 105 19.57 -11.11 6.23
N GLY A 106 20.13 -12.25 6.59
CA GLY A 106 19.41 -13.53 6.57
C GLY A 106 18.22 -13.54 7.53
N TRP A 107 18.42 -13.08 8.76
CA TRP A 107 17.36 -13.03 9.77
C TRP A 107 16.27 -12.00 9.46
N CYS A 108 16.57 -10.87 8.83
CA CYS A 108 15.56 -9.87 8.50
C CYS A 108 14.53 -10.35 7.46
N LEU A 109 14.81 -11.44 6.74
CA LEU A 109 13.85 -12.03 5.81
C LEU A 109 12.69 -12.74 6.53
N VAL A 110 12.84 -13.16 7.78
CA VAL A 110 11.83 -13.94 8.51
C VAL A 110 10.49 -13.20 8.62
N PRO A 111 10.41 -11.99 9.20
CA PRO A 111 9.14 -11.28 9.33
C PRO A 111 8.56 -10.80 7.98
N LEU A 112 9.37 -10.75 6.93
CA LEU A 112 8.90 -10.41 5.59
C LEU A 112 8.42 -11.65 4.82
N ALA A 113 9.11 -12.77 4.92
CA ALA A 113 8.66 -14.02 4.31
C ALA A 113 7.34 -14.50 4.94
N PHE A 114 7.27 -14.48 6.27
CA PHE A 114 6.08 -14.84 7.04
C PHE A 114 5.30 -13.58 7.46
N ALA A 115 4.92 -12.78 6.47
CA ALA A 115 4.21 -11.52 6.69
C ALA A 115 2.82 -11.76 7.31
N SER A 116 2.33 -10.78 8.07
CA SER A 116 0.96 -10.79 8.60
C SER A 116 -0.07 -10.84 7.47
N THR A 117 -1.28 -11.31 7.76
CA THR A 117 -2.38 -11.29 6.79
C THR A 117 -2.76 -9.86 6.39
N GLY A 118 -2.60 -8.87 7.28
CA GLY A 118 -2.76 -7.45 6.94
C GLY A 118 -1.74 -7.00 5.89
N THR A 119 -0.47 -7.36 6.04
CA THR A 119 0.57 -7.08 5.04
C THR A 119 0.31 -7.82 3.72
N ILE A 120 -0.13 -9.09 3.76
CA ILE A 120 -0.49 -9.85 2.55
C ILE A 120 -1.66 -9.19 1.83
N TRP A 121 -2.68 -8.74 2.55
CA TRP A 121 -3.82 -8.03 1.98
C TRP A 121 -3.41 -6.76 1.24
N LEU A 122 -2.52 -5.94 1.84
CA LEU A 122 -1.99 -4.74 1.20
C LEU A 122 -1.20 -5.03 -0.09
N THR A 123 -0.56 -6.19 -0.20
CA THR A 123 0.18 -6.56 -1.41
C THR A 123 -0.72 -7.01 -2.56
N GLY A 124 -1.97 -7.37 -2.27
CA GLY A 124 -3.00 -7.62 -3.27
C GLY A 124 -3.65 -6.33 -3.81
N ARG A 125 -3.27 -5.19 -3.26
CA ARG A 125 -3.85 -3.88 -3.59
C ARG A 125 -2.72 -2.94 -3.95
N ILE A 126 -2.56 -2.63 -5.22
CA ILE A 126 -1.58 -1.63 -5.67
C ILE A 126 -1.98 -0.24 -5.17
N THR A 127 -3.23 -0.06 -4.81
CA THR A 127 -3.96 1.16 -4.45
C THR A 127 -3.05 2.31 -4.07
N GLY A 128 -2.87 3.25 -4.97
CA GLY A 128 -2.04 4.42 -4.79
C GLY A 128 -0.53 4.13 -4.67
N GLY A 129 -0.08 2.86 -4.73
CA GLY A 129 1.33 2.52 -4.75
C GLY A 129 2.05 2.51 -3.40
N HIS A 130 1.33 2.54 -2.25
CA HIS A 130 1.97 2.61 -0.93
C HIS A 130 3.00 1.50 -0.67
N MET A 131 2.74 0.27 -1.12
CA MET A 131 3.71 -0.82 -0.99
C MET A 131 4.96 -0.57 -1.85
N LEU A 132 4.80 0.02 -3.03
CA LEU A 132 5.92 0.44 -3.87
C LEU A 132 6.69 1.62 -3.24
N ALA A 133 6.02 2.52 -2.52
CA ALA A 133 6.70 3.57 -1.74
C ALA A 133 7.61 2.97 -0.66
N ALA A 134 7.18 1.89 0.01
CA ALA A 134 8.04 1.17 0.94
C ALA A 134 9.23 0.51 0.22
N ALA A 135 9.05 -0.03 -0.99
CA ALA A 135 10.16 -0.56 -1.80
C ALA A 135 11.14 0.55 -2.23
N TRP A 136 10.64 1.72 -2.67
CA TRP A 136 11.47 2.91 -2.94
C TRP A 136 12.28 3.29 -1.70
N SER A 137 11.64 3.28 -0.52
CA SER A 137 12.28 3.60 0.75
C SER A 137 13.40 2.63 1.10
N ALA A 138 13.16 1.32 0.98
CA ALA A 138 14.18 0.30 1.21
C ALA A 138 15.37 0.45 0.25
N GLY A 139 15.11 0.76 -1.03
CA GLY A 139 16.14 1.06 -2.02
C GLY A 139 16.95 2.32 -1.69
N ALA A 140 16.30 3.37 -1.17
CA ALA A 140 16.99 4.60 -0.74
C ALA A 140 17.95 4.33 0.43
N TRP A 141 17.55 3.54 1.41
CA TRP A 141 18.43 3.13 2.51
C TRP A 141 19.62 2.30 2.04
N TRP A 142 19.40 1.38 1.11
CA TRP A 142 20.50 0.64 0.49
C TRP A 142 21.46 1.54 -0.27
N LEU A 143 20.96 2.48 -1.08
CA LEU A 143 21.79 3.42 -1.84
C LEU A 143 22.54 4.39 -0.93
N LEU A 144 21.91 4.84 0.18
CA LEU A 144 22.60 5.64 1.20
C LEU A 144 23.78 4.87 1.79
N ALA A 145 23.55 3.63 2.25
CA ALA A 145 24.59 2.78 2.81
C ALA A 145 25.76 2.57 1.80
N LEU A 146 25.42 2.31 0.53
CA LEU A 146 26.38 2.15 -0.55
C LEU A 146 27.16 3.45 -0.82
N THR A 147 26.50 4.59 -0.77
CA THR A 147 27.13 5.92 -0.99
C THR A 147 28.07 6.28 0.16
N LEU A 148 27.68 6.01 1.40
CA LEU A 148 28.52 6.24 2.58
C LEU A 148 29.74 5.32 2.63
N GLU A 149 29.61 4.09 2.16
CA GLU A 149 30.70 3.10 2.14
C GLU A 149 31.73 3.39 1.03
N LYS A 150 31.25 3.66 -0.18
CA LYS A 150 32.11 3.72 -1.38
C LYS A 150 32.31 5.15 -1.93
N GLY A 151 31.52 6.11 -1.48
CA GLY A 151 31.55 7.49 -1.97
C GLY A 151 31.24 7.62 -3.48
N GLY A 152 31.55 8.79 -4.05
CA GLY A 152 31.55 9.06 -5.48
C GLY A 152 30.29 9.75 -6.00
N ARG A 153 30.46 10.61 -7.01
CA ARG A 153 29.44 11.48 -7.60
C ARG A 153 28.31 10.68 -8.25
N ALA A 154 28.65 9.59 -8.96
CA ALA A 154 27.66 8.76 -9.65
C ALA A 154 26.67 8.10 -8.67
N ARG A 155 27.16 7.65 -7.49
CA ARG A 155 26.27 7.07 -6.46
C ARG A 155 25.42 8.12 -5.78
N ALA A 156 25.98 9.31 -5.53
CA ALA A 156 25.23 10.45 -5.01
C ALA A 156 24.12 10.88 -5.99
N LEU A 157 24.44 10.98 -7.30
CA LEU A 157 23.46 11.25 -8.36
C LEU A 157 22.35 10.19 -8.38
N LEU A 158 22.71 8.90 -8.32
CA LEU A 158 21.76 7.80 -8.32
C LEU A 158 20.86 7.81 -7.06
N LEU A 159 21.43 8.09 -5.88
CA LEU A 159 20.66 8.25 -4.65
C LEU A 159 19.68 9.42 -4.77
N GLY A 160 20.14 10.56 -5.30
CA GLY A 160 19.26 11.71 -5.55
C GLY A 160 18.13 11.36 -6.51
N LEU A 161 18.45 10.79 -7.67
CA LEU A 161 17.48 10.34 -8.67
C LEU A 161 16.44 9.39 -8.06
N TRP A 162 16.90 8.40 -7.30
CA TRP A 162 16.03 7.46 -6.60
C TRP A 162 15.11 8.14 -5.60
N CYS A 163 15.62 9.08 -4.81
CA CYS A 163 14.83 9.85 -3.85
C CYS A 163 13.80 10.76 -4.54
N GLY A 164 14.16 11.41 -5.65
CA GLY A 164 13.24 12.22 -6.45
C GLY A 164 12.10 11.39 -7.04
N LEU A 165 12.42 10.24 -7.64
CA LEU A 165 11.41 9.30 -8.16
C LEU A 165 10.53 8.73 -7.05
N GLY A 166 11.08 8.41 -5.87
CA GLY A 166 10.31 7.94 -4.73
C GLY A 166 9.30 8.97 -4.24
N LEU A 167 9.69 10.25 -4.17
CA LEU A 167 8.79 11.34 -3.79
C LEU A 167 7.74 11.65 -4.88
N TYR A 168 8.11 11.57 -6.16
CA TYR A 168 7.15 11.64 -7.26
C TYR A 168 6.12 10.51 -7.17
N HIS A 169 6.57 9.31 -6.83
CA HIS A 169 5.70 8.14 -6.79
C HIS A 169 4.63 8.23 -5.68
N ASP A 170 5.03 8.63 -4.46
CA ASP A 170 4.10 8.72 -3.32
C ASP A 170 4.65 9.70 -2.27
N SER A 171 3.80 10.61 -1.83
CA SER A 171 4.11 11.57 -0.75
C SER A 171 4.50 10.90 0.58
N LEU A 172 4.09 9.65 0.81
CA LEU A 172 4.51 8.84 1.97
C LEU A 172 6.05 8.70 2.05
N PHE A 173 6.73 8.73 0.90
CA PHE A 173 8.19 8.70 0.83
C PHE A 173 8.87 9.89 1.55
N LEU A 174 8.14 10.99 1.80
CA LEU A 174 8.64 12.13 2.59
C LEU A 174 9.08 11.69 3.98
N MET A 175 8.41 10.73 4.60
CA MET A 175 8.81 10.19 5.90
C MET A 175 10.20 9.52 5.84
N THR A 176 10.51 8.90 4.71
CA THR A 176 11.86 8.36 4.47
C THR A 176 12.89 9.48 4.36
N LEU A 177 12.59 10.58 3.66
CA LEU A 177 13.50 11.71 3.51
C LEU A 177 13.77 12.41 4.87
N ILE A 178 12.75 12.52 5.74
CA ILE A 178 12.88 13.07 7.09
C ILE A 178 13.90 12.28 7.93
N GLY A 179 14.03 10.98 7.73
CA GLY A 179 15.05 10.16 8.39
C GLY A 179 16.37 10.12 7.64
N LEU A 180 16.32 10.00 6.32
CA LEU A 180 17.49 9.76 5.45
C LEU A 180 18.40 10.98 5.37
N VAL A 181 17.84 12.19 5.25
CA VAL A 181 18.62 13.42 5.09
C VAL A 181 19.47 13.72 6.35
N PRO A 182 18.92 13.84 7.57
CA PRO A 182 19.73 14.13 8.75
C PRO A 182 20.71 12.99 9.05
N ALA A 183 20.31 11.73 8.88
CA ALA A 183 21.21 10.60 9.12
C ALA A 183 22.39 10.58 8.12
N GLY A 184 22.13 10.87 6.85
CA GLY A 184 23.16 10.99 5.80
C GLY A 184 24.12 12.15 6.08
N LEU A 185 23.61 13.32 6.47
CA LEU A 185 24.43 14.49 6.82
C LEU A 185 25.30 14.21 8.04
N LEU A 186 24.74 13.66 9.13
CA LEU A 186 25.50 13.33 10.33
C LEU A 186 26.60 12.29 10.04
N ALA A 187 26.30 11.28 9.22
CA ALA A 187 27.30 10.29 8.83
C ALA A 187 28.39 10.90 7.93
N ALA A 188 28.03 11.81 7.04
CA ALA A 188 29.00 12.52 6.21
C ALA A 188 29.93 13.40 7.04
N VAL A 189 29.41 14.13 8.02
CA VAL A 189 30.21 14.93 8.95
C VAL A 189 31.14 14.04 9.78
N ALA A 190 30.63 12.93 10.31
CA ALA A 190 31.40 12.02 11.17
C ALA A 190 32.48 11.21 10.42
N SER A 191 32.33 11.00 9.11
CA SER A 191 33.20 10.12 8.31
C SER A 191 34.42 10.81 7.67
N ARG A 192 34.98 11.84 8.27
CA ARG A 192 36.15 12.61 7.77
C ARG A 192 35.86 13.60 6.61
N TRP A 193 34.63 13.92 6.33
CA TRP A 193 34.32 15.08 5.50
C TRP A 193 34.53 16.36 6.32
N GLY A 194 35.63 16.39 7.12
CA GLY A 194 35.94 17.48 8.03
C GLY A 194 36.10 18.86 7.35
N ASN A 195 35.99 18.87 6.02
CA ASN A 195 35.83 20.08 5.25
C ASN A 195 34.60 19.95 4.34
N LEU A 196 33.42 20.21 4.89
CA LEU A 196 32.15 20.21 4.15
C LEU A 196 32.14 21.17 2.95
N TRP A 197 33.07 22.12 2.91
CA TRP A 197 33.23 23.10 1.83
C TRP A 197 34.27 22.68 0.80
N GLY A 198 34.96 21.57 1.01
CA GLY A 198 35.91 21.05 0.03
C GLY A 198 35.24 20.42 -1.18
N ALA A 199 35.90 20.45 -2.36
CA ALA A 199 35.39 19.87 -3.59
C ALA A 199 34.95 18.39 -3.47
N GLN A 200 35.55 17.66 -2.51
CA GLN A 200 35.23 16.26 -2.23
C GLN A 200 33.84 16.07 -1.60
N ALA A 201 33.28 17.08 -0.94
CA ALA A 201 31.94 17.05 -0.37
C ALA A 201 30.93 17.80 -1.26
N VAL A 202 31.30 18.95 -1.79
CA VAL A 202 30.43 19.81 -2.61
C VAL A 202 29.96 19.10 -3.88
N LEU A 203 30.86 18.46 -4.61
CA LEU A 203 30.51 17.84 -5.90
C LEU A 203 29.55 16.63 -5.75
N PRO A 204 29.71 15.70 -4.78
CA PRO A 204 28.70 14.68 -4.52
C PRO A 204 27.37 15.28 -4.04
N GLY A 205 27.39 16.35 -3.23
CA GLY A 205 26.19 17.07 -2.80
C GLY A 205 25.42 17.66 -3.98
N LEU A 206 26.11 18.34 -4.89
CA LEU A 206 25.51 18.86 -6.13
C LEU A 206 24.97 17.73 -7.02
N ALA A 207 25.70 16.63 -7.17
CA ALA A 207 25.24 15.48 -7.93
C ALA A 207 23.96 14.88 -7.34
N LEU A 208 23.86 14.78 -6.01
CA LEU A 208 22.67 14.34 -5.32
C LEU A 208 21.48 15.27 -5.61
N MET A 209 21.69 16.59 -5.51
CA MET A 209 20.63 17.59 -5.77
C MET A 209 20.16 17.55 -7.23
N VAL A 210 21.10 17.44 -8.19
CA VAL A 210 20.78 17.28 -9.62
C VAL A 210 19.99 15.99 -9.85
N GLY A 211 20.44 14.88 -9.28
CA GLY A 211 19.73 13.61 -9.37
C GLY A 211 18.31 13.73 -8.81
N PHE A 212 18.14 14.35 -7.64
CA PHE A 212 16.84 14.56 -7.01
C PHE A 212 15.91 15.40 -7.91
N ALA A 213 16.40 16.49 -8.48
CA ALA A 213 15.62 17.33 -9.38
C ALA A 213 15.18 16.57 -10.64
N ILE A 214 16.08 15.76 -11.23
CA ILE A 214 15.75 14.90 -12.38
C ILE A 214 14.69 13.87 -11.99
N GLY A 215 14.83 13.21 -10.83
CA GLY A 215 13.88 12.23 -10.36
C GLY A 215 12.50 12.80 -10.03
N LEU A 216 12.44 14.06 -9.62
CA LEU A 216 11.19 14.77 -9.33
C LEU A 216 10.55 15.43 -10.58
N ALA A 217 11.30 15.53 -11.69
CA ALA A 217 10.83 16.18 -12.91
C ALA A 217 9.48 15.63 -13.44
N PRO A 218 9.19 14.31 -13.40
CA PRO A 218 7.87 13.80 -13.79
C PRO A 218 6.71 14.43 -13.02
N SER A 219 6.87 14.75 -11.75
CA SER A 219 5.85 15.45 -10.96
C SER A 219 5.61 16.88 -11.46
N ALA A 220 6.68 17.60 -11.78
CA ALA A 220 6.59 18.95 -12.31
C ALA A 220 5.96 18.98 -13.71
N LEU A 221 6.39 18.06 -14.59
CA LEU A 221 5.83 17.92 -15.93
C LEU A 221 4.34 17.57 -15.92
N GLY A 222 3.95 16.60 -15.06
CA GLY A 222 2.56 16.21 -14.93
C GLY A 222 1.66 17.33 -14.44
N ARG A 223 2.16 18.20 -13.54
CA ARG A 223 1.43 19.38 -13.06
C ARG A 223 1.33 20.49 -14.10
N TRP A 224 2.33 20.59 -14.99
CA TRP A 224 2.24 21.51 -16.11
C TRP A 224 1.13 21.11 -17.08
N VAL A 225 0.97 19.79 -17.30
CA VAL A 225 -0.07 19.24 -18.19
C VAL A 225 -1.45 19.28 -17.53
N ASP A 226 -1.50 18.96 -16.22
CA ASP A 226 -2.72 18.91 -15.41
C ASP A 226 -2.49 19.66 -14.07
N PRO A 227 -2.73 20.98 -14.04
CA PRO A 227 -2.45 21.85 -12.89
C PRO A 227 -3.49 21.69 -11.77
N TYR A 228 -3.68 20.49 -11.26
CA TYR A 228 -4.55 20.22 -10.11
C TYR A 228 -3.76 20.28 -8.80
N ASP A 229 -4.20 21.11 -7.86
CA ASP A 229 -3.58 21.24 -6.54
C ASP A 229 -4.37 20.49 -5.45
N ALA A 230 -3.98 19.24 -5.18
CA ALA A 230 -4.52 18.45 -4.08
C ALA A 230 -3.59 18.37 -2.86
N TYR A 231 -2.43 19.04 -2.88
CA TYR A 231 -1.46 18.94 -1.79
C TYR A 231 -2.00 19.44 -0.45
N HIS A 232 -2.82 20.47 -0.47
CA HIS A 232 -3.40 21.03 0.75
C HIS A 232 -4.28 20.03 1.50
N GLU A 233 -5.03 19.20 0.80
CA GLU A 233 -5.90 18.19 1.42
C GLU A 233 -5.10 17.07 2.07
N GLN A 234 -3.98 16.67 1.47
CA GLN A 234 -3.15 15.56 1.98
C GLN A 234 -2.31 15.94 3.19
N PHE A 235 -1.77 17.15 3.20
CA PHE A 235 -0.98 17.67 4.31
C PHE A 235 -1.82 18.45 5.33
N ALA A 236 -3.14 18.25 5.33
CA ALA A 236 -4.02 18.78 6.35
C ALA A 236 -3.72 18.09 7.68
N TRP A 237 -3.03 18.80 8.56
CA TRP A 237 -2.71 18.34 9.90
C TRP A 237 -3.45 19.13 10.96
N SER A 238 -3.63 18.53 12.10
CA SER A 238 -4.22 19.16 13.26
C SER A 238 -3.53 18.69 14.52
N LEU A 239 -3.33 19.64 15.45
CA LEU A 239 -2.86 19.35 16.81
C LEU A 239 -4.03 19.41 17.80
N ASP A 240 -5.27 19.34 17.32
CA ASP A 240 -6.45 19.21 18.17
C ASP A 240 -6.33 17.97 19.06
N GLN A 241 -6.51 18.13 20.37
CA GLN A 241 -6.24 17.08 21.35
C GLN A 241 -7.19 15.88 21.19
N GLU A 242 -8.44 16.14 20.83
CA GLU A 242 -9.44 15.09 20.67
C GLU A 242 -9.13 14.24 19.42
N LEU A 243 -8.79 14.91 18.32
CA LEU A 243 -8.35 14.26 17.09
C LEU A 243 -7.06 13.44 17.30
N VAL A 244 -6.05 14.03 17.96
CA VAL A 244 -4.78 13.36 18.27
C VAL A 244 -5.02 12.13 19.14
N ARG A 245 -5.92 12.22 20.13
CA ARG A 245 -6.29 11.08 21.00
C ARG A 245 -6.97 9.97 20.20
N GLU A 246 -7.94 10.30 19.37
CA GLU A 246 -8.65 9.32 18.55
C GLU A 246 -7.73 8.66 17.52
N HIS A 247 -6.92 9.44 16.81
CA HIS A 247 -5.94 8.87 15.86
C HIS A 247 -4.87 8.03 16.55
N SER A 248 -4.46 8.38 17.76
CA SER A 248 -3.57 7.53 18.56
C SER A 248 -4.24 6.20 18.92
N ARG A 249 -5.53 6.23 19.28
CA ARG A 249 -6.32 5.03 19.51
C ARG A 249 -6.40 4.14 18.28
N ILE A 250 -6.77 4.71 17.12
CA ILE A 250 -6.81 4.01 15.82
C ILE A 250 -5.42 3.44 15.49
N LEU A 251 -4.36 4.22 15.68
CA LEU A 251 -2.98 3.78 15.41
C LEU A 251 -2.60 2.54 16.21
N PHE A 252 -2.70 2.62 17.56
CA PHE A 252 -2.14 1.59 18.43
C PHE A 252 -3.06 0.39 18.65
N LEU A 253 -4.37 0.57 18.55
CA LEU A 253 -5.31 -0.51 18.79
C LEU A 253 -5.77 -1.22 17.50
N ASP A 254 -5.65 -0.56 16.35
CA ASP A 254 -6.14 -1.11 15.09
C ASP A 254 -5.06 -1.16 14.00
N CYS A 255 -4.58 -0.01 13.53
CA CYS A 255 -3.74 0.06 12.33
C CYS A 255 -2.37 -0.64 12.48
N LEU A 256 -1.65 -0.35 13.57
CA LEU A 256 -0.36 -0.99 13.83
C LEU A 256 -0.49 -2.50 14.09
N PRO A 257 -1.44 -2.97 14.94
CA PRO A 257 -1.68 -4.40 15.11
C PRO A 257 -2.05 -5.11 13.80
N ARG A 258 -2.87 -4.51 12.93
CA ARG A 258 -3.21 -5.08 11.62
C ARG A 258 -1.99 -5.22 10.72
N LEU A 259 -1.16 -4.19 10.65
CA LEU A 259 0.05 -4.25 9.83
C LEU A 259 1.00 -5.36 10.32
N ILE A 260 1.25 -5.42 11.62
CA ILE A 260 2.30 -6.28 12.19
C ILE A 260 1.80 -7.71 12.47
N ALA A 261 0.55 -7.87 12.93
CA ALA A 261 -0.02 -9.15 13.34
C ALA A 261 -1.19 -9.63 12.46
N GLY A 262 -1.80 -8.77 11.66
CA GLY A 262 -2.98 -9.09 10.87
C GLY A 262 -4.30 -9.01 11.63
N HIS A 263 -4.29 -8.60 12.88
CA HIS A 263 -5.46 -8.51 13.75
C HIS A 263 -5.46 -7.18 14.48
N ARG A 264 -6.61 -6.72 14.96
CA ARG A 264 -6.71 -5.59 15.87
C ARG A 264 -6.73 -6.06 17.33
N LEU A 265 -6.43 -5.15 18.25
CA LEU A 265 -6.55 -5.46 19.68
C LEU A 265 -8.03 -5.58 20.08
N PRO A 266 -8.36 -6.47 21.03
CA PRO A 266 -9.71 -6.59 21.58
C PRO A 266 -10.22 -5.28 22.21
N GLY A 267 -11.53 -5.07 22.20
CA GLY A 267 -12.16 -3.93 22.88
C GLY A 267 -12.35 -2.67 22.05
N LEU A 268 -12.00 -2.70 20.77
CA LEU A 268 -12.42 -1.66 19.83
C LEU A 268 -13.86 -1.91 19.38
N GLU A 269 -14.63 -0.84 19.25
CA GLU A 269 -15.92 -0.87 18.58
C GLU A 269 -15.76 -1.36 17.14
N ALA A 270 -16.78 -2.02 16.61
CA ALA A 270 -16.81 -2.42 15.22
C ALA A 270 -16.65 -1.17 14.31
N ASP A 271 -15.98 -1.35 13.18
CA ASP A 271 -15.93 -0.30 12.15
C ASP A 271 -17.36 0.18 11.81
N PRO A 272 -17.50 1.46 11.41
CA PRO A 272 -18.79 2.03 11.08
C PRO A 272 -19.55 1.16 10.08
N ASP A 273 -20.87 1.26 10.15
CA ASP A 273 -21.83 0.41 9.47
C ASP A 273 -21.34 -0.02 8.07
N PRO A 274 -21.20 -1.31 7.85
CA PRO A 274 -20.78 -1.85 6.56
C PRO A 274 -21.71 -1.51 5.41
N ALA A 275 -22.94 -1.11 5.69
CA ALA A 275 -23.87 -0.58 4.69
C ALA A 275 -23.33 0.69 4.02
N LEU A 276 -22.44 1.43 4.68
CA LEU A 276 -21.76 2.60 4.12
C LEU A 276 -20.62 2.27 3.14
N LEU A 277 -20.21 0.99 3.06
CA LEU A 277 -19.06 0.59 2.26
C LEU A 277 -19.40 0.06 0.85
N GLY A 278 -20.67 0.12 0.46
CA GLY A 278 -21.12 -0.35 -0.86
C GLY A 278 -20.97 -1.87 -1.06
N SER A 279 -20.98 -2.30 -2.33
CA SER A 279 -20.85 -3.73 -2.70
C SER A 279 -19.47 -4.31 -2.38
N ALA A 280 -18.45 -3.48 -2.24
CA ALA A 280 -17.12 -3.88 -1.80
C ALA A 280 -17.06 -4.20 -0.29
N ALA A 281 -18.10 -3.89 0.49
CA ALA A 281 -18.16 -4.13 1.93
C ALA A 281 -17.89 -5.59 2.34
N PRO A 282 -18.48 -6.62 1.70
CA PRO A 282 -18.17 -8.01 2.02
C PRO A 282 -16.71 -8.37 1.77
N ILE A 283 -16.11 -7.78 0.73
CA ILE A 283 -14.74 -8.01 0.30
C ILE A 283 -13.77 -7.33 1.25
N ARG A 284 -14.06 -6.09 1.63
CA ARG A 284 -13.27 -5.35 2.63
C ARG A 284 -13.31 -6.05 3.98
N ARG A 285 -14.49 -6.52 4.45
CA ARG A 285 -14.62 -7.31 5.67
C ARG A 285 -13.88 -8.65 5.61
N ALA A 286 -13.82 -9.27 4.45
CA ALA A 286 -13.07 -10.50 4.27
C ALA A 286 -11.56 -10.26 4.43
N GLY A 287 -11.05 -9.10 3.99
CA GLY A 287 -9.70 -8.64 4.28
C GLY A 287 -9.51 -8.18 5.73
N GLU A 288 -10.57 -7.61 6.31
CA GLU A 288 -10.63 -7.18 7.70
C GLU A 288 -11.05 -8.39 8.55
N ARG A 289 -10.19 -8.88 9.38
CA ARG A 289 -10.58 -9.93 10.32
C ARG A 289 -11.52 -9.36 11.36
N ALA A 290 -12.66 -9.99 11.54
CA ALA A 290 -13.60 -9.64 12.59
C ALA A 290 -12.88 -9.65 13.94
N ALA A 291 -13.33 -8.75 14.83
CA ALA A 291 -12.83 -8.64 16.21
C ALA A 291 -12.95 -9.95 17.03
N ASP A 292 -13.71 -10.91 16.54
CA ASP A 292 -13.94 -12.24 17.12
C ASP A 292 -12.79 -13.25 16.90
N ALA A 293 -11.64 -12.80 16.43
CA ALA A 293 -10.44 -13.62 16.44
C ALA A 293 -10.06 -13.86 17.91
N GLY A 294 -10.50 -14.94 18.48
CA GLY A 294 -10.45 -15.28 19.90
C GLY A 294 -9.07 -15.12 20.55
N TRP A 295 -8.87 -15.64 21.75
CA TRP A 295 -7.68 -15.49 22.58
C TRP A 295 -6.34 -15.80 21.84
N ILE A 296 -6.35 -16.69 20.81
CA ILE A 296 -5.17 -17.02 19.99
C ILE A 296 -4.72 -15.79 19.17
N ALA A 297 -5.65 -15.11 18.52
CA ALA A 297 -5.31 -13.92 17.74
C ALA A 297 -4.89 -12.74 18.63
N GLY A 298 -5.51 -12.60 19.81
CA GLY A 298 -5.08 -11.65 20.82
C GLY A 298 -3.63 -11.93 21.29
N GLY A 299 -3.31 -13.19 21.58
CA GLY A 299 -1.97 -13.62 21.95
C GLY A 299 -0.94 -13.38 20.84
N LEU A 300 -1.27 -13.73 19.59
CA LEU A 300 -0.42 -13.46 18.43
C LEU A 300 -0.19 -11.96 18.24
N THR A 301 -1.21 -11.13 18.42
CA THR A 301 -1.11 -9.68 18.31
C THR A 301 -0.18 -9.09 19.36
N LEU A 302 -0.36 -9.45 20.63
CA LEU A 302 0.49 -8.96 21.72
C LEU A 302 1.95 -9.41 21.57
N LEU A 303 2.17 -10.68 21.19
CA LEU A 303 3.50 -11.21 20.91
C LEU A 303 4.17 -10.43 19.76
N SER A 304 3.46 -10.20 18.68
CA SER A 304 3.98 -9.50 17.50
C SER A 304 4.29 -8.04 17.79
N LEU A 305 3.43 -7.33 18.54
CA LEU A 305 3.67 -5.96 18.97
C LEU A 305 4.85 -5.86 19.94
N GLY A 306 4.96 -6.78 20.90
CA GLY A 306 6.10 -6.86 21.80
C GLY A 306 7.41 -7.10 21.04
N LEU A 307 7.39 -8.03 20.08
CA LEU A 307 8.55 -8.31 19.24
C LEU A 307 8.90 -7.13 18.33
N PHE A 308 7.91 -6.44 17.79
CA PHE A 308 8.10 -5.20 17.04
C PHE A 308 8.77 -4.13 17.89
N ALA A 309 8.26 -3.85 19.10
CA ALA A 309 8.83 -2.86 20.01
C ALA A 309 10.28 -3.18 20.40
N VAL A 310 10.57 -4.45 20.74
CA VAL A 310 11.94 -4.89 21.04
C VAL A 310 12.86 -4.75 19.82
N SER A 311 12.37 -5.09 18.62
CA SER A 311 13.11 -4.93 17.37
C SER A 311 13.48 -3.47 17.10
N LEU A 312 12.54 -2.55 17.31
CA LEU A 312 12.80 -1.12 17.18
C LEU A 312 13.81 -0.61 18.23
N ALA A 313 13.69 -1.08 19.47
CA ALA A 313 14.66 -0.73 20.52
C ALA A 313 16.08 -1.20 20.20
N VAL A 314 16.23 -2.43 19.68
CA VAL A 314 17.53 -2.96 19.24
C VAL A 314 18.08 -2.16 18.05
N LEU A 315 17.24 -1.79 17.08
CA LEU A 315 17.62 -0.94 15.96
C LEU A 315 18.08 0.43 16.44
N ALA A 316 17.31 1.07 17.32
CA ALA A 316 17.66 2.37 17.90
C ALA A 316 18.98 2.32 18.68
N ALA A 317 19.22 1.28 19.47
CA ALA A 317 20.50 1.10 20.19
C ALA A 317 21.70 0.98 19.25
N ARG A 318 21.52 0.49 18.03
CA ARG A 318 22.56 0.44 17.00
C ARG A 318 23.00 1.81 16.49
N SER A 319 22.16 2.83 16.57
CA SER A 319 22.52 4.20 16.18
C SER A 319 23.71 4.75 16.97
N TRP A 320 23.88 4.31 18.24
CA TRP A 320 25.01 4.69 19.10
C TRP A 320 26.18 3.70 19.01
N ASN A 321 25.90 2.41 18.90
CA ASN A 321 26.90 1.36 19.08
C ASN A 321 27.47 0.80 17.75
N ALA A 322 26.97 1.24 16.60
CA ALA A 322 27.45 0.75 15.32
C ALA A 322 28.85 1.30 14.98
N LYS A 323 29.73 0.40 14.52
CA LYS A 323 31.12 0.75 14.18
C LYS A 323 31.23 1.46 12.81
N SER A 324 30.39 1.11 11.84
CA SER A 324 30.42 1.74 10.51
C SER A 324 29.48 2.93 10.41
N ALA A 325 29.86 3.94 9.61
CA ALA A 325 29.02 5.11 9.33
C ALA A 325 27.69 4.70 8.66
N ALA A 326 27.74 3.76 7.73
CA ALA A 326 26.55 3.23 7.06
C ALA A 326 25.56 2.58 8.04
N ALA A 327 26.04 1.72 8.96
CA ALA A 327 25.18 1.08 9.95
C ALA A 327 24.57 2.09 10.92
N ARG A 328 25.36 3.09 11.35
CA ARG A 328 24.89 4.15 12.25
C ARG A 328 23.84 5.01 11.57
N ALA A 329 24.09 5.47 10.35
CA ALA A 329 23.16 6.28 9.59
C ALA A 329 21.86 5.52 9.31
N THR A 330 21.94 4.25 8.89
CA THR A 330 20.75 3.42 8.64
C THR A 330 19.92 3.25 9.91
N ALA A 331 20.55 2.91 11.05
CA ALA A 331 19.84 2.72 12.31
C ALA A 331 19.18 4.02 12.81
N LEU A 332 19.95 5.12 12.82
CA LEU A 332 19.45 6.43 13.26
C LEU A 332 18.32 6.92 12.35
N GLY A 333 18.55 6.90 11.05
CA GLY A 333 17.59 7.41 10.09
C GLY A 333 16.29 6.61 10.08
N LEU A 334 16.35 5.28 10.18
CA LEU A 334 15.15 4.46 10.30
C LEU A 334 14.40 4.69 11.62
N SER A 335 15.11 4.98 12.71
CA SER A 335 14.47 5.36 13.97
C SER A 335 13.73 6.71 13.83
N ILE A 336 14.35 7.69 13.15
CA ILE A 336 13.70 8.97 12.83
C ILE A 336 12.51 8.77 11.89
N THR A 337 12.65 7.98 10.81
CA THR A 337 11.55 7.64 9.89
C THR A 337 10.38 6.99 10.63
N THR A 338 10.67 6.07 11.57
CA THR A 338 9.64 5.43 12.41
C THR A 338 8.88 6.48 13.22
N ALA A 339 9.60 7.33 13.95
CA ALA A 339 8.99 8.38 14.77
C ALA A 339 8.18 9.37 13.91
N ALA A 340 8.72 9.79 12.75
CA ALA A 340 8.04 10.69 11.82
C ALA A 340 6.77 10.05 11.24
N THR A 341 6.81 8.76 10.85
CA THR A 341 5.64 8.03 10.34
C THR A 341 4.53 7.95 11.38
N LEU A 342 4.86 7.59 12.62
CA LEU A 342 3.89 7.50 13.72
C LEU A 342 3.32 8.88 14.07
N ALA A 343 4.16 9.91 14.14
CA ALA A 343 3.73 11.27 14.43
C ALA A 343 2.84 11.84 13.31
N ALA A 344 3.25 11.68 12.04
CA ALA A 344 2.48 12.12 10.90
C ALA A 344 1.12 11.43 10.84
N PHE A 345 1.03 10.13 11.15
CA PHE A 345 -0.22 9.41 11.23
C PHE A 345 -1.18 10.04 12.24
N VAL A 346 -0.70 10.36 13.43
CA VAL A 346 -1.54 10.87 14.52
C VAL A 346 -2.07 12.28 14.25
N VAL A 347 -1.28 13.14 13.57
CA VAL A 347 -1.67 14.55 13.31
C VAL A 347 -2.39 14.75 11.97
N ASN A 348 -2.46 13.73 11.10
CA ASN A 348 -3.08 13.85 9.79
C ASN A 348 -4.61 13.80 9.89
N ARG A 349 -5.31 14.82 9.41
CA ARG A 349 -6.78 14.90 9.41
C ARG A 349 -7.48 13.84 8.57
N ASN A 350 -6.77 13.21 7.64
CA ASN A 350 -7.32 12.20 6.73
C ASN A 350 -7.25 10.77 7.30
N ILE A 351 -7.00 10.63 8.60
CA ILE A 351 -7.09 9.36 9.32
C ILE A 351 -8.50 9.23 9.89
N PHE A 352 -9.24 8.23 9.49
CA PHE A 352 -10.64 8.07 9.91
C PHE A 352 -11.05 6.61 10.15
N ASN A 353 -10.26 5.63 9.75
CA ASN A 353 -10.60 4.22 9.96
C ASN A 353 -9.37 3.30 9.90
N ALA A 354 -9.64 2.02 10.09
CA ALA A 354 -8.65 0.95 10.08
C ALA A 354 -7.91 0.74 8.76
N ASP A 355 -8.52 1.06 7.62
CA ASP A 355 -7.88 0.94 6.30
C ASP A 355 -6.67 1.87 6.14
N ASN A 356 -6.59 2.89 6.98
CA ASN A 356 -5.45 3.80 7.02
C ASN A 356 -4.14 3.12 7.47
N TYR A 357 -4.17 1.85 7.92
CA TYR A 357 -2.96 1.10 8.23
C TYR A 357 -2.01 0.96 7.03
N ARG A 358 -2.51 1.15 5.81
CA ARG A 358 -1.71 1.24 4.58
C ARG A 358 -0.65 2.36 4.61
N TYR A 359 -0.87 3.43 5.36
CA TYR A 359 0.10 4.53 5.52
C TYR A 359 1.26 4.17 6.45
N LEU A 360 1.19 3.04 7.15
CA LEU A 360 2.23 2.55 8.05
C LEU A 360 3.21 1.57 7.39
N VAL A 361 3.07 1.27 6.09
CA VAL A 361 3.88 0.25 5.38
C VAL A 361 5.39 0.48 5.47
N LEU A 362 5.83 1.74 5.66
CA LEU A 362 7.24 2.08 5.87
C LEU A 362 7.82 1.42 7.13
N LEU A 363 6.98 1.12 8.13
CA LEU A 363 7.39 0.46 9.38
C LEU A 363 7.83 -0.99 9.18
N LEU A 364 7.50 -1.61 8.06
CA LEU A 364 7.99 -2.95 7.70
C LEU A 364 9.52 -2.99 7.59
N ILE A 365 10.16 -1.88 7.18
CA ILE A 365 11.61 -1.79 7.03
C ILE A 365 12.32 -1.83 8.38
N PRO A 366 12.06 -0.89 9.33
CA PRO A 366 12.70 -0.90 10.63
C PRO A 366 12.35 -2.14 11.44
N TRP A 367 11.13 -2.68 11.29
CA TRP A 367 10.76 -3.94 11.94
C TRP A 367 11.63 -5.10 11.48
N ALA A 368 11.74 -5.33 10.18
CA ALA A 368 12.51 -6.44 9.64
C ALA A 368 14.00 -6.31 9.99
N LEU A 369 14.57 -5.11 9.85
CA LEU A 369 15.98 -4.85 10.19
C LEU A 369 16.25 -5.02 11.70
N GLY A 370 15.34 -4.50 12.54
CA GLY A 370 15.44 -4.66 13.99
C GLY A 370 15.33 -6.12 14.43
N PHE A 371 14.39 -6.89 13.84
CA PHE A 371 14.30 -8.33 14.07
C PHE A 371 15.58 -9.06 13.66
N GLY A 372 16.15 -8.72 12.49
CA GLY A 372 17.40 -9.29 12.02
C GLY A 372 18.56 -9.06 12.99
N LEU A 373 18.66 -7.84 13.54
CA LEU A 373 19.66 -7.48 14.54
C LEU A 373 19.42 -8.18 15.89
N LEU A 374 18.15 -8.32 16.32
CA LEU A 374 17.78 -9.03 17.54
C LEU A 374 18.19 -10.50 17.43
N ALA A 375 17.77 -11.18 16.37
CA ALA A 375 18.08 -12.60 16.15
C ALA A 375 19.58 -12.86 16.02
N GLU A 376 20.31 -12.00 15.30
CA GLU A 376 21.76 -12.06 15.22
C GLU A 376 22.44 -11.85 16.58
N SER A 377 21.95 -10.90 17.37
CA SER A 377 22.49 -10.61 18.71
C SER A 377 22.32 -11.79 19.65
N LEU A 378 21.17 -12.48 19.58
CA LEU A 378 20.94 -13.72 20.32
C LEU A 378 21.89 -14.82 19.85
N ALA A 379 21.93 -15.08 18.55
CA ALA A 379 22.72 -16.16 17.95
C ALA A 379 24.23 -16.05 18.22
N ARG A 380 24.76 -14.83 18.41
CA ARG A 380 26.18 -14.61 18.70
C ARG A 380 26.59 -14.86 20.15
N ARG A 381 25.64 -14.89 21.11
CA ARG A 381 25.98 -14.96 22.55
C ARG A 381 26.44 -16.34 22.98
N SER A 382 25.78 -17.39 22.48
CA SER A 382 26.06 -18.77 22.84
C SER A 382 25.30 -19.74 21.92
N THR A 383 25.57 -21.04 22.02
CA THR A 383 24.77 -22.09 21.35
C THR A 383 23.29 -22.02 21.76
N GLY A 384 22.99 -21.81 23.04
CA GLY A 384 21.63 -21.59 23.53
C GLY A 384 21.00 -20.33 22.93
N GLY A 385 21.77 -19.27 22.71
CA GLY A 385 21.31 -18.06 22.01
C GLY A 385 20.97 -18.32 20.54
N LEU A 386 21.73 -19.16 19.83
CA LEU A 386 21.40 -19.59 18.48
C LEU A 386 20.09 -20.40 18.46
N THR A 387 19.92 -21.34 19.38
CA THR A 387 18.68 -22.10 19.55
C THR A 387 17.49 -21.19 19.79
N ALA A 388 17.65 -20.15 20.65
CA ALA A 388 16.61 -19.17 20.89
C ALA A 388 16.26 -18.34 19.64
N ALA A 389 17.26 -17.91 18.86
CA ALA A 389 17.02 -17.18 17.60
C ALA A 389 16.28 -18.04 16.56
N VAL A 390 16.68 -19.30 16.40
CA VAL A 390 16.01 -20.27 15.51
C VAL A 390 14.59 -20.55 16.01
N GLY A 391 14.41 -20.79 17.32
CA GLY A 391 13.09 -21.00 17.93
C GLY A 391 12.15 -19.83 17.70
N LEU A 392 12.64 -18.58 17.84
CA LEU A 392 11.88 -17.37 17.56
C LEU A 392 11.47 -17.29 16.08
N ALA A 393 12.40 -17.56 15.16
CA ALA A 393 12.11 -17.53 13.73
C ALA A 393 11.09 -18.62 13.33
N LEU A 394 11.20 -19.81 13.89
CA LEU A 394 10.24 -20.90 13.68
C LEU A 394 8.87 -20.55 14.27
N ALA A 395 8.81 -19.96 15.47
CA ALA A 395 7.56 -19.53 16.09
C ALA A 395 6.85 -18.49 15.21
N VAL A 396 7.56 -17.46 14.74
CA VAL A 396 7.02 -16.48 13.79
C VAL A 396 6.54 -17.17 12.52
N GLY A 397 7.36 -18.02 11.91
CA GLY A 397 7.02 -18.71 10.66
C GLY A 397 5.78 -19.58 10.79
N VAL A 398 5.72 -20.43 11.82
CA VAL A 398 4.59 -21.35 12.05
C VAL A 398 3.31 -20.59 12.37
N LEU A 399 3.36 -19.65 13.33
CA LEU A 399 2.18 -18.92 13.78
C LEU A 399 1.55 -18.11 12.64
N PHE A 400 2.35 -17.37 11.88
CA PHE A 400 1.81 -16.60 10.75
C PHE A 400 1.33 -17.50 9.60
N THR A 401 2.01 -18.62 9.32
CA THR A 401 1.54 -19.56 8.28
C THR A 401 0.18 -20.18 8.66
N LEU A 402 0.02 -20.61 9.92
CA LEU A 402 -1.26 -21.14 10.39
C LEU A 402 -2.37 -20.07 10.35
N ASP A 403 -2.02 -18.86 10.72
CA ASP A 403 -2.93 -17.73 10.69
C ASP A 403 -3.38 -17.39 9.26
N GLN A 404 -2.46 -17.37 8.30
CA GLN A 404 -2.73 -17.16 6.87
C GLN A 404 -3.62 -18.28 6.30
N ALA A 405 -3.32 -19.54 6.63
CA ALA A 405 -4.12 -20.68 6.20
C ALA A 405 -5.56 -20.59 6.73
N ALA A 406 -5.72 -20.26 8.01
CA ALA A 406 -7.03 -20.05 8.62
C ALA A 406 -7.81 -18.89 7.99
N TRP A 407 -7.11 -17.81 7.63
CA TRP A 407 -7.70 -16.66 6.93
C TRP A 407 -8.19 -17.05 5.53
N TYR A 408 -7.36 -17.68 4.71
CA TYR A 408 -7.73 -18.12 3.37
C TYR A 408 -8.87 -19.15 3.36
N ARG A 409 -8.90 -20.06 4.35
CA ARG A 409 -10.03 -21.00 4.52
C ARG A 409 -11.33 -20.27 4.83
N ARG A 410 -11.31 -19.27 5.69
CA ARG A 410 -12.50 -18.44 5.97
C ARG A 410 -13.02 -17.71 4.74
N LEU A 411 -12.15 -17.27 3.85
CA LEU A 411 -12.50 -16.68 2.56
C LEU A 411 -13.00 -17.74 1.55
N GLY A 412 -12.80 -19.03 1.85
CA GLY A 412 -13.07 -20.12 0.93
C GLY A 412 -12.14 -20.15 -0.29
N TRP A 413 -10.96 -19.51 -0.18
CA TRP A 413 -9.95 -19.48 -1.25
C TRP A 413 -8.96 -20.64 -1.15
N VAL A 414 -9.00 -21.37 -0.06
CA VAL A 414 -8.24 -22.59 0.17
C VAL A 414 -9.18 -23.60 0.82
N ASP A 415 -9.15 -24.86 0.38
CA ASP A 415 -9.92 -25.96 0.95
C ASP A 415 -9.24 -26.57 2.19
N ASP A 416 -9.83 -27.63 2.74
CA ASP A 416 -9.28 -28.33 3.91
C ASP A 416 -7.94 -29.02 3.65
N ARG A 417 -7.61 -29.30 2.39
CA ARG A 417 -6.33 -29.88 1.95
C ARG A 417 -5.28 -28.83 1.60
N LEU A 418 -5.58 -27.54 1.85
CA LEU A 418 -4.78 -26.38 1.47
C LEU A 418 -4.63 -26.20 -0.05
N ALA A 419 -5.48 -26.81 -0.86
CA ALA A 419 -5.52 -26.55 -2.29
C ALA A 419 -6.22 -25.22 -2.56
N VAL A 420 -5.68 -24.46 -3.50
CA VAL A 420 -6.25 -23.15 -3.89
C VAL A 420 -7.57 -23.37 -4.65
N VAL A 421 -8.62 -22.71 -4.19
CA VAL A 421 -9.96 -22.74 -4.78
C VAL A 421 -10.23 -21.41 -5.44
N ARG A 422 -10.56 -21.42 -6.73
CA ARG A 422 -11.05 -20.24 -7.43
C ARG A 422 -12.53 -20.04 -7.11
N ARG A 423 -12.88 -18.85 -6.66
CA ARG A 423 -14.27 -18.42 -6.46
C ARG A 423 -14.69 -17.55 -7.65
N PRO A 424 -15.69 -17.96 -8.42
CA PRO A 424 -16.20 -17.12 -9.49
C PRO A 424 -16.88 -15.89 -8.91
N LEU A 425 -16.67 -14.76 -9.57
CA LEU A 425 -17.43 -13.54 -9.28
C LEU A 425 -18.81 -13.65 -9.95
N ASP A 426 -19.86 -13.68 -9.13
CA ASP A 426 -21.26 -13.67 -9.59
C ASP A 426 -21.92 -12.36 -9.16
N ASP A 427 -21.76 -11.32 -9.98
CA ASP A 427 -22.33 -9.99 -9.76
C ASP A 427 -23.44 -9.70 -10.78
N PRO A 428 -24.72 -9.52 -10.32
CA PRO A 428 -25.85 -9.27 -11.21
C PRO A 428 -25.67 -8.02 -12.09
N ALA A 429 -25.01 -6.97 -11.58
CA ALA A 429 -24.77 -5.75 -12.35
C ALA A 429 -23.81 -6.00 -13.52
N ILE A 430 -22.74 -6.78 -13.30
CA ILE A 430 -21.78 -7.12 -14.35
C ILE A 430 -22.45 -7.97 -15.44
N ARG A 431 -23.27 -8.96 -15.06
CA ARG A 431 -24.03 -9.76 -16.02
C ARG A 431 -24.95 -8.87 -16.85
N TRP A 432 -25.75 -8.05 -16.19
CA TRP A 432 -26.72 -7.18 -16.82
C TRP A 432 -26.06 -6.20 -17.80
N LEU A 433 -24.93 -5.58 -17.41
CA LEU A 433 -24.16 -4.67 -18.26
C LEU A 433 -23.55 -5.38 -19.47
N ASN A 434 -23.03 -6.60 -19.31
CA ASN A 434 -22.41 -7.36 -20.40
C ASN A 434 -23.42 -7.85 -21.45
N GLU A 435 -24.70 -8.02 -21.07
CA GLU A 435 -25.79 -8.44 -21.97
C GLU A 435 -26.35 -7.27 -22.78
N ARG A 436 -25.98 -6.01 -22.49
CA ARG A 436 -26.56 -4.81 -23.12
C ARG A 436 -25.49 -3.94 -23.76
N PRO A 437 -25.13 -4.27 -25.03
CA PRO A 437 -24.04 -3.57 -25.72
C PRO A 437 -24.35 -2.10 -26.02
N GLU A 438 -25.63 -1.69 -26.01
CA GLU A 438 -26.07 -0.31 -26.20
C GLU A 438 -25.72 0.63 -25.05
N ILE A 439 -25.42 0.09 -23.85
CA ILE A 439 -25.08 0.91 -22.68
C ILE A 439 -23.58 1.13 -22.64
N ASP A 440 -23.12 2.36 -22.72
CA ASP A 440 -21.71 2.76 -22.68
C ASP A 440 -21.29 3.41 -21.36
N SER A 441 -22.28 3.84 -20.55
CA SER A 441 -22.06 4.53 -19.30
C SER A 441 -23.14 4.22 -18.26
N PHE A 442 -22.78 4.32 -16.98
CA PHE A 442 -23.69 4.15 -15.86
C PHE A 442 -23.23 4.95 -14.62
N ALA A 443 -24.17 5.36 -13.79
CA ALA A 443 -23.92 5.92 -12.46
C ALA A 443 -24.00 4.84 -11.39
N ALA A 444 -23.15 4.91 -10.36
CA ALA A 444 -23.19 4.02 -9.21
C ALA A 444 -22.51 4.67 -7.99
N GLY A 445 -22.63 4.05 -6.82
CA GLY A 445 -21.80 4.43 -5.68
C GLY A 445 -20.31 4.29 -5.98
N TYR A 446 -19.46 5.08 -5.29
CA TYR A 446 -18.00 5.13 -5.56
C TYR A 446 -17.36 3.72 -5.63
N TRP A 447 -17.72 2.84 -4.71
CA TRP A 447 -17.11 1.51 -4.61
C TRP A 447 -17.51 0.55 -5.74
N ASP A 448 -18.54 0.88 -6.51
CA ASP A 448 -19.00 0.10 -7.66
C ASP A 448 -18.69 0.75 -9.01
N ALA A 449 -18.66 2.07 -9.11
CA ALA A 449 -18.51 2.78 -10.38
C ALA A 449 -17.31 2.28 -11.19
N TYR A 450 -16.11 2.41 -10.66
CA TYR A 450 -14.89 1.98 -11.38
C TYR A 450 -14.71 0.47 -11.38
N ARG A 451 -15.14 -0.20 -10.30
CA ARG A 451 -15.09 -1.66 -10.19
C ARG A 451 -15.89 -2.35 -11.30
N LEU A 452 -17.15 -1.95 -11.49
CA LEU A 452 -18.01 -2.51 -12.52
C LEU A 452 -17.50 -2.17 -13.92
N ALA A 453 -17.02 -0.94 -14.13
CA ALA A 453 -16.42 -0.54 -15.40
C ALA A 453 -15.18 -1.38 -15.75
N PHE A 454 -14.32 -1.66 -14.77
CA PHE A 454 -13.13 -2.47 -14.99
C PHE A 454 -13.44 -3.96 -15.16
N LEU A 455 -14.40 -4.53 -14.44
CA LEU A 455 -14.77 -5.94 -14.52
C LEU A 455 -15.64 -6.29 -15.74
N SER A 456 -16.22 -5.29 -16.37
CA SER A 456 -17.00 -5.50 -17.59
C SER A 456 -16.10 -5.91 -18.75
N ARG A 457 -16.65 -6.78 -19.65
CA ARG A 457 -15.92 -7.33 -20.80
C ARG A 457 -15.62 -6.30 -21.87
N ARG A 458 -16.29 -5.16 -21.84
CA ARG A 458 -16.17 -4.06 -22.79
C ARG A 458 -15.84 -2.74 -22.07
N PRO A 459 -15.31 -1.73 -22.75
CA PRO A 459 -15.09 -0.41 -22.18
C PRO A 459 -16.42 0.20 -21.74
N LEU A 460 -16.55 0.50 -20.45
CA LEU A 460 -17.67 1.21 -19.86
C LEU A 460 -17.17 2.38 -19.04
N ARG A 461 -17.95 3.46 -18.98
CA ARG A 461 -17.72 4.61 -18.14
C ARG A 461 -18.59 4.51 -16.89
N GLY A 462 -17.99 4.21 -15.75
CA GLY A 462 -18.66 4.17 -14.46
C GLY A 462 -18.48 5.51 -13.73
N VAL A 463 -19.53 6.30 -13.62
CA VAL A 463 -19.52 7.62 -12.99
C VAL A 463 -19.98 7.49 -11.54
N PRO A 464 -19.17 7.91 -10.54
CA PRO A 464 -19.61 7.87 -9.15
C PRO A 464 -20.71 8.90 -8.88
N HIS A 465 -21.50 8.67 -7.82
CA HIS A 465 -22.48 9.66 -7.36
C HIS A 465 -21.80 11.01 -7.07
N PRO A 466 -22.50 12.15 -7.30
CA PRO A 466 -21.89 13.50 -7.23
C PRO A 466 -21.29 13.88 -5.87
N ILE A 467 -21.58 13.13 -4.82
CA ILE A 467 -21.01 13.37 -3.47
C ILE A 467 -19.58 12.79 -3.32
N HIS A 468 -19.11 12.04 -4.29
CA HIS A 468 -17.78 11.47 -4.31
C HIS A 468 -16.88 12.11 -5.35
N PRO A 469 -15.56 12.11 -5.12
CA PRO A 469 -14.62 12.59 -6.12
C PRO A 469 -14.67 11.72 -7.38
N ASN A 470 -14.84 12.37 -8.53
CA ASN A 470 -14.73 11.69 -9.82
C ASN A 470 -13.26 11.54 -10.22
N ARG A 471 -12.77 10.32 -10.33
CA ARG A 471 -11.38 10.01 -10.72
C ARG A 471 -11.12 10.24 -12.22
N PHE A 472 -12.17 10.17 -13.03
CA PHE A 472 -12.14 10.39 -14.48
C PHE A 472 -13.21 11.43 -14.84
N PRO A 473 -12.98 12.73 -14.54
CA PRO A 473 -13.99 13.77 -14.75
C PRO A 473 -14.43 13.88 -16.22
N GLU A 474 -13.56 13.51 -17.16
CA GLU A 474 -13.86 13.45 -18.59
C GLU A 474 -14.97 12.44 -18.92
N TRP A 475 -15.20 11.44 -18.10
CA TRP A 475 -16.27 10.47 -18.34
C TRP A 475 -17.68 11.02 -18.14
N SER A 476 -17.81 12.07 -17.39
CA SER A 476 -19.09 12.77 -17.14
C SER A 476 -19.24 14.03 -17.96
N SER A 477 -18.15 14.71 -18.36
CA SER A 477 -18.22 15.97 -19.12
C SER A 477 -18.90 15.82 -20.48
N ASP A 478 -18.75 14.66 -21.11
CA ASP A 478 -19.28 14.35 -22.45
C ASP A 478 -20.72 13.81 -22.42
N LEU A 479 -21.30 13.66 -21.22
CA LEU A 479 -22.64 13.09 -21.08
C LEU A 479 -23.71 14.18 -21.05
N PRO A 480 -24.90 13.94 -21.64
CA PRO A 480 -26.04 14.83 -21.52
C PRO A 480 -26.40 15.11 -20.05
N GLY A 481 -26.45 16.37 -19.66
CA GLY A 481 -26.69 16.74 -18.26
C GLY A 481 -25.60 16.32 -17.27
N GLY A 482 -24.40 15.92 -17.76
CA GLY A 482 -23.24 15.56 -16.93
C GLY A 482 -23.38 14.22 -16.18
N ARG A 483 -24.38 13.41 -16.52
CA ARG A 483 -24.63 12.11 -15.85
C ARG A 483 -25.12 11.03 -16.81
N PRO A 484 -24.84 9.73 -16.51
CA PRO A 484 -25.36 8.61 -17.26
C PRO A 484 -26.88 8.44 -17.09
N GLU A 485 -27.53 7.85 -18.10
CA GLU A 485 -28.97 7.51 -18.04
C GLU A 485 -29.26 6.24 -17.21
N ILE A 486 -28.27 5.42 -16.94
CA ILE A 486 -28.41 4.18 -16.16
C ILE A 486 -27.83 4.39 -14.76
N LEU A 487 -28.61 4.04 -13.76
CA LEU A 487 -28.22 4.01 -12.35
C LEU A 487 -28.15 2.56 -11.86
N ILE A 488 -27.05 2.20 -11.22
CA ILE A 488 -26.88 0.92 -10.49
C ILE A 488 -26.82 1.23 -9.01
N ALA A 489 -27.77 0.70 -8.25
CA ALA A 489 -27.90 0.94 -6.83
C ALA A 489 -27.80 -0.36 -6.02
N ARG A 490 -27.06 -0.32 -4.92
CA ARG A 490 -26.96 -1.37 -3.91
C ARG A 490 -27.83 -1.02 -2.68
N PRO A 491 -28.01 -1.94 -1.72
CA PRO A 491 -28.79 -1.68 -0.50
C PRO A 491 -27.99 -0.83 0.52
N THR A 492 -27.32 0.22 0.06
CA THR A 492 -26.64 1.19 0.90
C THR A 492 -27.53 2.43 1.06
N PRO A 493 -27.48 3.16 2.19
CA PRO A 493 -28.25 4.40 2.36
C PRO A 493 -28.03 5.39 1.24
N GLU A 494 -26.78 5.53 0.78
CA GLU A 494 -26.37 6.42 -0.30
C GLU A 494 -27.03 6.03 -1.63
N ASP A 495 -26.83 4.79 -2.07
CA ASP A 495 -27.38 4.33 -3.35
C ASP A 495 -28.91 4.38 -3.35
N GLN A 496 -29.55 4.08 -2.20
CA GLN A 496 -30.99 4.17 -2.05
C GLN A 496 -31.50 5.62 -2.09
N PHE A 497 -30.70 6.59 -1.64
CA PHE A 497 -31.02 8.02 -1.80
C PHE A 497 -31.03 8.40 -3.29
N PHE A 498 -29.98 8.05 -4.05
CA PHE A 498 -29.91 8.35 -5.48
C PHE A 498 -30.93 7.58 -6.30
N LEU A 499 -31.24 6.32 -5.91
CA LEU A 499 -32.31 5.56 -6.55
C LEU A 499 -33.67 6.24 -6.38
N ARG A 500 -34.03 6.67 -5.17
CA ARG A 500 -35.28 7.43 -4.93
C ARG A 500 -35.31 8.69 -5.78
N LYS A 501 -34.23 9.48 -5.76
CA LYS A 501 -34.12 10.68 -6.56
C LYS A 501 -34.34 10.41 -8.06
N ALA A 502 -33.73 9.38 -8.62
CA ALA A 502 -33.91 8.98 -10.01
C ALA A 502 -35.38 8.62 -10.33
N LEU A 503 -36.04 7.89 -9.41
CA LEU A 503 -37.45 7.51 -9.58
C LEU A 503 -38.39 8.73 -9.47
N ASP A 504 -38.12 9.65 -8.56
CA ASP A 504 -38.90 10.90 -8.40
C ASP A 504 -38.75 11.81 -9.63
N GLU A 505 -37.62 11.76 -10.33
CA GLU A 505 -37.36 12.45 -11.60
C GLU A 505 -37.95 11.71 -12.82
N GLY A 506 -38.78 10.69 -12.63
CA GLY A 506 -39.45 9.95 -13.70
C GLY A 506 -38.70 8.72 -14.21
N GLY A 507 -37.64 8.32 -13.52
CA GLY A 507 -36.93 7.07 -13.81
C GLY A 507 -37.78 5.83 -13.54
N ARG A 508 -37.38 4.70 -14.10
CA ARG A 508 -38.05 3.40 -13.92
C ARG A 508 -37.05 2.30 -13.60
N VAL A 509 -37.45 1.35 -12.76
CA VAL A 509 -36.64 0.16 -12.47
C VAL A 509 -36.64 -0.75 -13.71
N LEU A 510 -35.42 -1.10 -14.17
CA LEU A 510 -35.19 -2.00 -15.29
C LEU A 510 -34.92 -3.44 -14.84
N HIS A 511 -34.25 -3.59 -13.68
CA HIS A 511 -33.84 -4.90 -13.18
C HIS A 511 -33.66 -4.86 -11.65
N ARG A 512 -33.98 -5.98 -10.99
CA ARG A 512 -33.72 -6.15 -9.55
C ARG A 512 -33.35 -7.60 -9.26
N GLU A 513 -32.14 -7.78 -8.71
CA GLU A 513 -31.64 -9.11 -8.34
C GLU A 513 -30.62 -9.01 -7.21
N ARG A 514 -30.74 -9.89 -6.19
CA ARG A 514 -29.76 -10.06 -5.09
C ARG A 514 -29.23 -8.75 -4.50
N GLY A 515 -30.13 -7.82 -4.16
CA GLY A 515 -29.76 -6.52 -3.62
C GLY A 515 -29.24 -5.50 -4.63
N THR A 516 -29.18 -5.83 -5.90
CA THR A 516 -28.85 -4.91 -6.99
C THR A 516 -30.15 -4.39 -7.61
N THR A 517 -30.30 -3.08 -7.72
CA THR A 517 -31.38 -2.43 -8.47
C THR A 517 -30.76 -1.62 -9.60
N ILE A 518 -31.22 -1.81 -10.81
CA ILE A 518 -30.83 -1.05 -11.98
C ILE A 518 -32.03 -0.27 -12.46
N ALA A 519 -31.87 1.04 -12.65
CA ALA A 519 -32.94 1.93 -13.03
C ALA A 519 -32.49 2.91 -14.11
N THR A 520 -33.43 3.50 -14.85
CA THR A 520 -33.13 4.68 -15.65
C THR A 520 -33.01 5.90 -14.74
N TRP A 521 -32.08 6.78 -15.10
CA TRP A 521 -31.96 8.10 -14.48
C TRP A 521 -32.09 9.15 -15.59
N PRO A 522 -33.30 9.72 -15.80
CA PRO A 522 -33.53 10.67 -16.89
C PRO A 522 -32.50 11.80 -16.89
N ALA A 523 -32.05 12.21 -18.07
CA ALA A 523 -31.22 13.40 -18.18
C ALA A 523 -31.97 14.57 -17.52
N ALA A 524 -31.26 15.40 -16.77
CA ALA A 524 -31.84 16.65 -16.31
C ALA A 524 -32.24 17.44 -17.57
N ASP A 525 -33.51 17.81 -17.68
CA ASP A 525 -33.94 18.67 -18.78
C ASP A 525 -32.96 19.85 -18.89
N ALA A 526 -32.37 20.00 -20.08
CA ALA A 526 -31.55 21.17 -20.34
C ALA A 526 -32.43 22.41 -20.03
N PRO A 527 -31.94 23.37 -19.24
CA PRO A 527 -32.74 24.58 -18.99
C PRO A 527 -33.14 25.16 -20.35
N GLN A 528 -34.46 25.26 -20.57
CA GLN A 528 -35.05 25.84 -21.76
C GLN A 528 -34.63 27.32 -21.90
#